data_652cf020b7346b989ddfe5c03a7499e6
#
_entry.id   652cf020b7346b989ddfe5c03a7499e6
#
_cell.length_a   1.000
_cell.length_b   1.000
_cell.length_c   1.000
_cell.angle_alpha   90.00
_cell.angle_beta   90.00
_cell.angle_gamma   90.00
#
_symmetry.space_group_name_H-M   'P 1'
#
loop_
_entity.id
_entity.type
_entity.pdbx_description
1 polymer ?
#
loop_
_entity_poly.entity_id
_entity_poly.type
_entity_poly.pdbx_seq_one_letter_code
_entity_poly.pdbx_strand_id
1 'polypeptide(L)'
;MKKLSSLALVYAAVAVLPNAPAYAITAVEQLAAYTARSGTAAQPARGQQLFTARHGKEWSCASCHAATPTVEGKHASTAKAIGPLAPAFNPERFTDSAKTEKWFRRNCNDAMGRECTAAEKADVLSWLLTLKR
;
A
#
# COMPACT_ATOMS: atom_id res chain seq x y z
N MET A 1 -68.38 -23.03 -13.04
CA MET A 1 -67.04 -23.03 -13.62
C MET A 1 -66.13 -22.19 -12.72
N LYS A 2 -65.34 -22.81 -11.85
CA LYS A 2 -64.40 -22.11 -10.94
C LYS A 2 -63.02 -22.12 -11.55
N LYS A 3 -62.47 -20.93 -11.87
CA LYS A 3 -61.10 -20.78 -12.34
C LYS A 3 -60.15 -20.82 -11.14
N LEU A 4 -59.31 -21.83 -11.04
CA LEU A 4 -58.21 -21.86 -10.09
C LEU A 4 -57.04 -21.04 -10.69
N SER A 5 -56.69 -19.93 -10.04
CA SER A 5 -55.49 -19.17 -10.35
C SER A 5 -54.32 -19.78 -9.57
N SER A 6 -53.39 -20.39 -10.28
CA SER A 6 -52.13 -20.87 -9.69
C SER A 6 -51.16 -19.70 -9.47
N LEU A 7 -50.91 -19.36 -8.20
CA LEU A 7 -49.81 -18.45 -7.83
C LEU A 7 -48.51 -19.24 -7.90
N ALA A 8 -47.64 -18.89 -8.87
CA ALA A 8 -46.27 -19.38 -8.90
C ALA A 8 -45.40 -18.60 -7.92
N LEU A 9 -44.91 -19.24 -6.87
CA LEU A 9 -43.94 -18.66 -5.95
C LEU A 9 -42.57 -18.70 -6.64
N VAL A 10 -42.02 -17.54 -6.97
CA VAL A 10 -40.65 -17.40 -7.44
C VAL A 10 -39.72 -17.33 -6.23
N TYR A 11 -38.99 -18.38 -5.95
CA TYR A 11 -37.91 -18.37 -4.96
C TYR A 11 -36.68 -17.69 -5.57
N ALA A 12 -36.34 -16.48 -5.11
CA ALA A 12 -35.07 -15.85 -5.41
C ALA A 12 -34.01 -16.48 -4.53
N ALA A 13 -33.12 -17.28 -5.13
CA ALA A 13 -31.94 -17.82 -4.45
C ALA A 13 -30.91 -16.66 -4.27
N VAL A 14 -30.72 -16.20 -3.06
CA VAL A 14 -29.64 -15.28 -2.70
C VAL A 14 -28.33 -16.10 -2.66
N ALA A 15 -27.49 -15.91 -3.68
CA ALA A 15 -26.14 -16.49 -3.69
C ALA A 15 -25.27 -15.78 -2.65
N VAL A 16 -24.99 -16.43 -1.53
CA VAL A 16 -24.01 -15.98 -0.56
C VAL A 16 -22.63 -16.29 -1.14
N LEU A 17 -21.93 -15.25 -1.64
CA LEU A 17 -20.54 -15.38 -2.07
C LEU A 17 -19.66 -15.65 -0.82
N PRO A 18 -18.82 -16.69 -0.83
CA PRO A 18 -17.90 -16.94 0.27
C PRO A 18 -16.92 -15.78 0.36
N ASN A 19 -16.85 -15.14 1.53
CA ASN A 19 -15.79 -14.19 1.86
C ASN A 19 -14.45 -14.96 1.85
N ALA A 20 -13.65 -14.79 0.80
CA ALA A 20 -12.30 -15.32 0.77
C ALA A 20 -11.49 -14.67 1.91
N PRO A 21 -10.78 -15.44 2.75
CA PRO A 21 -9.92 -14.86 3.77
C PRO A 21 -8.86 -13.98 3.10
N ALA A 22 -8.70 -12.75 3.60
CA ALA A 22 -7.61 -11.89 3.20
C ALA A 22 -6.30 -12.51 3.73
N TYR A 23 -5.57 -13.20 2.87
CA TYR A 23 -4.25 -13.72 3.23
C TYR A 23 -3.30 -12.54 3.43
N ALA A 24 -2.62 -12.51 4.58
CA ALA A 24 -1.49 -11.62 4.79
C ALA A 24 -0.41 -11.98 3.77
N ILE A 25 0.09 -10.97 3.07
CA ILE A 25 1.21 -11.13 2.13
C ILE A 25 2.49 -10.66 2.80
N THR A 26 3.64 -11.06 2.28
CA THR A 26 4.94 -10.53 2.70
C THR A 26 5.27 -9.24 1.97
N ALA A 27 6.17 -8.43 2.52
CA ALA A 27 6.68 -7.24 1.83
C ALA A 27 7.37 -7.58 0.50
N VAL A 28 7.95 -8.78 0.37
CA VAL A 28 8.56 -9.28 -0.87
C VAL A 28 7.49 -9.58 -1.92
N GLU A 29 6.40 -10.23 -1.54
CA GLU A 29 5.27 -10.49 -2.43
C GLU A 29 4.58 -9.19 -2.86
N GLN A 30 4.48 -8.22 -1.95
CA GLN A 30 3.98 -6.87 -2.28
C GLN A 30 4.87 -6.17 -3.32
N LEU A 31 6.21 -6.28 -3.17
CA LEU A 31 7.17 -5.79 -4.16
C LEU A 31 6.98 -6.49 -5.51
N ALA A 32 6.86 -7.81 -5.52
CA ALA A 32 6.63 -8.58 -6.74
C ALA A 32 5.35 -8.14 -7.47
N ALA A 33 4.27 -7.88 -6.73
CA ALA A 33 3.02 -7.37 -7.29
C ALA A 33 3.16 -5.98 -7.91
N TYR A 34 3.92 -5.07 -7.29
CA TYR A 34 4.21 -3.75 -7.88
C TYR A 34 5.08 -3.84 -9.12
N THR A 35 6.12 -4.67 -9.09
CA THR A 35 7.03 -4.91 -10.21
C THR A 35 6.26 -5.48 -11.42
N ALA A 36 5.40 -6.46 -11.19
CA ALA A 36 4.56 -7.03 -12.24
C ALA A 36 3.62 -5.98 -12.87
N ARG A 37 2.99 -5.14 -12.05
CA ARG A 37 2.11 -4.06 -12.54
C ARG A 37 2.86 -2.96 -13.28
N SER A 38 4.10 -2.69 -12.93
CA SER A 38 4.93 -1.67 -13.58
C SER A 38 5.50 -2.12 -14.92
N GLY A 39 5.66 -3.43 -15.13
CA GLY A 39 6.34 -4.01 -16.28
C GLY A 39 7.85 -3.72 -16.34
N THR A 40 8.44 -3.15 -15.27
CA THR A 40 9.87 -2.79 -15.19
C THR A 40 10.48 -3.28 -13.89
N ALA A 41 11.79 -3.58 -13.91
CA ALA A 41 12.51 -3.97 -12.71
C ALA A 41 12.59 -2.82 -11.70
N ALA A 42 12.35 -3.12 -10.43
CA ALA A 42 12.49 -2.17 -9.34
C ALA A 42 13.95 -1.77 -9.13
N GLN A 43 14.19 -0.50 -8.84
CA GLN A 43 15.51 0.06 -8.62
C GLN A 43 15.63 0.71 -7.24
N PRO A 44 16.35 0.09 -6.28
CA PRO A 44 16.45 0.61 -4.91
C PRO A 44 17.02 2.03 -4.84
N ALA A 45 18.04 2.35 -5.64
CA ALA A 45 18.65 3.68 -5.65
C ALA A 45 17.66 4.77 -6.08
N ARG A 46 16.82 4.48 -7.07
CA ARG A 46 15.76 5.37 -7.52
C ARG A 46 14.67 5.52 -6.45
N GLY A 47 14.35 4.44 -5.74
CA GLY A 47 13.43 4.45 -4.60
C GLY A 47 13.92 5.30 -3.44
N GLN A 48 15.20 5.21 -3.09
CA GLN A 48 15.83 6.07 -2.09
C GLN A 48 15.75 7.55 -2.49
N GLN A 49 16.11 7.86 -3.73
CA GLN A 49 16.06 9.23 -4.24
C GLN A 49 14.64 9.81 -4.19
N LEU A 50 13.64 9.05 -4.64
CA LEU A 50 12.25 9.46 -4.59
C LEU A 50 11.78 9.68 -3.16
N PHE A 51 12.17 8.83 -2.23
CA PHE A 51 11.76 8.91 -0.83
C PHE A 51 12.34 10.14 -0.11
N THR A 52 13.58 10.50 -0.40
CA THR A 52 14.30 11.58 0.29
C THR A 52 14.14 12.95 -0.36
N ALA A 53 13.93 13.01 -1.67
CA ALA A 53 13.78 14.27 -2.40
C ALA A 53 12.40 14.91 -2.18
N ARG A 54 12.34 16.24 -2.30
CA ARG A 54 11.09 17.00 -2.41
C ARG A 54 10.65 17.06 -3.86
N HIS A 55 9.35 16.94 -4.10
CA HIS A 55 8.75 16.88 -5.43
C HIS A 55 7.84 18.08 -5.70
N GLY A 56 8.35 19.30 -5.42
CA GLY A 56 7.57 20.53 -5.59
C GLY A 56 6.54 20.78 -4.48
N LYS A 57 6.55 19.97 -3.42
CA LYS A 57 5.75 20.15 -2.21
C LYS A 57 6.64 20.47 -1.01
N GLU A 58 6.01 20.86 0.09
CA GLU A 58 6.69 21.19 1.35
C GLU A 58 7.43 19.98 1.93
N TRP A 59 6.84 18.78 1.81
CA TRP A 59 7.36 17.57 2.42
C TRP A 59 7.85 16.55 1.39
N SER A 60 8.79 15.70 1.85
CA SER A 60 9.15 14.44 1.22
C SER A 60 8.61 13.29 2.08
N CYS A 61 8.75 12.04 1.61
CA CYS A 61 8.43 10.88 2.45
C CYS A 61 9.31 10.86 3.71
N ALA A 62 10.59 11.23 3.56
CA ALA A 62 11.56 11.33 4.66
C ALA A 62 11.20 12.37 5.71
N SER A 63 10.40 13.38 5.38
CA SER A 63 9.95 14.40 6.35
C SER A 63 9.15 13.81 7.51
N CYS A 64 8.43 12.71 7.27
CA CYS A 64 7.64 12.01 8.28
C CYS A 64 8.26 10.69 8.73
N HIS A 65 8.93 9.98 7.82
CA HIS A 65 9.46 8.63 8.06
C HIS A 65 10.95 8.59 8.41
N ALA A 66 11.60 9.73 8.60
CA ALA A 66 13.05 9.90 8.70
C ALA A 66 13.79 9.55 7.38
N ALA A 67 14.98 10.13 7.19
CA ALA A 67 15.78 9.91 5.97
C ALA A 67 16.25 8.45 5.84
N THR A 68 16.49 7.78 6.99
CA THR A 68 16.73 6.35 7.08
C THR A 68 15.61 5.74 7.92
N PRO A 69 14.55 5.19 7.28
CA PRO A 69 13.31 4.80 7.97
C PRO A 69 13.42 3.47 8.73
N THR A 70 14.55 3.25 9.38
CA THR A 70 14.84 2.16 10.32
C THR A 70 14.53 2.55 11.77
N VAL A 71 14.23 3.83 11.99
CA VAL A 71 13.89 4.43 13.29
C VAL A 71 12.47 4.98 13.27
N GLU A 72 11.99 5.39 14.43
CA GLU A 72 10.72 6.09 14.55
C GLU A 72 10.80 7.46 13.87
N GLY A 73 9.80 7.75 13.04
CA GLY A 73 9.56 9.05 12.45
C GLY A 73 8.48 9.83 13.20
N LYS A 74 8.15 11.01 12.70
CA LYS A 74 7.14 11.88 13.27
C LYS A 74 6.32 12.57 12.18
N HIS A 75 5.01 12.49 12.27
CA HIS A 75 4.13 13.14 11.29
C HIS A 75 4.35 14.65 11.28
N ALA A 76 4.66 15.21 10.10
CA ALA A 76 5.13 16.58 9.95
C ALA A 76 4.17 17.64 10.54
N SER A 77 2.84 17.46 10.37
CA SER A 77 1.86 18.45 10.85
C SER A 77 1.28 18.14 12.23
N THR A 78 1.15 16.85 12.62
CA THR A 78 0.50 16.47 13.88
C THR A 78 1.46 16.06 14.99
N ALA A 79 2.75 15.96 14.68
CA ALA A 79 3.82 15.46 15.56
C ALA A 79 3.58 14.02 16.10
N LYS A 80 2.61 13.28 15.54
CA LYS A 80 2.31 11.91 15.96
C LYS A 80 3.45 10.97 15.56
N ALA A 81 3.87 10.11 16.49
CA ALA A 81 4.91 9.11 16.24
C ALA A 81 4.50 8.13 15.14
N ILE A 82 5.43 7.77 14.27
CA ILE A 82 5.28 6.81 13.19
C ILE A 82 6.39 5.77 13.35
N GLY A 83 6.04 4.54 13.67
CA GLY A 83 7.03 3.47 13.82
C GLY A 83 7.84 3.23 12.54
N PRO A 84 8.99 2.54 12.64
CA PRO A 84 9.87 2.28 11.50
C PRO A 84 9.13 1.80 10.26
N LEU A 85 9.56 2.24 9.08
CA LEU A 85 8.92 1.86 7.83
C LEU A 85 9.60 0.65 7.17
N ALA A 86 10.92 0.49 7.38
CA ALA A 86 11.67 -0.63 6.81
C ALA A 86 11.21 -1.97 7.41
N PRO A 87 10.87 -2.99 6.59
CA PRO A 87 10.31 -4.26 7.05
C PRO A 87 11.23 -5.02 8.02
N ALA A 88 12.54 -4.92 7.89
CA ALA A 88 13.49 -5.55 8.82
C ALA A 88 13.40 -4.99 10.27
N PHE A 89 12.85 -3.77 10.44
CA PHE A 89 12.69 -3.09 11.73
C PHE A 89 11.23 -3.09 12.20
N ASN A 90 10.29 -3.30 11.30
CA ASN A 90 8.87 -3.44 11.59
C ASN A 90 8.24 -4.48 10.63
N PRO A 91 8.21 -5.77 11.03
CA PRO A 91 7.79 -6.87 10.15
C PRO A 91 6.33 -6.79 9.67
N GLU A 92 5.49 -6.00 10.31
CA GLU A 92 4.09 -5.82 9.91
C GLU A 92 3.91 -4.86 8.73
N ARG A 93 4.98 -4.15 8.33
CA ARG A 93 4.93 -3.23 7.21
C ARG A 93 4.77 -3.99 5.89
N PHE A 94 3.86 -3.51 5.05
CA PHE A 94 3.58 -4.03 3.71
C PHE A 94 3.03 -5.47 3.67
N THR A 95 2.43 -5.93 4.77
CA THR A 95 1.82 -7.27 4.88
C THR A 95 0.31 -7.30 4.59
N ASP A 96 -0.28 -6.13 4.36
CA ASP A 96 -1.69 -5.94 3.98
C ASP A 96 -1.73 -5.04 2.75
N SER A 97 -2.11 -5.60 1.60
CA SER A 97 -2.13 -4.88 0.32
C SER A 97 -3.09 -3.69 0.33
N ALA A 98 -4.28 -3.83 0.89
CA ALA A 98 -5.27 -2.75 0.91
C ALA A 98 -4.81 -1.58 1.77
N LYS A 99 -4.24 -1.88 2.94
CA LYS A 99 -3.64 -0.90 3.84
C LYS A 99 -2.42 -0.22 3.20
N THR A 100 -1.57 -0.99 2.53
CA THR A 100 -0.39 -0.49 1.82
C THR A 100 -0.79 0.48 0.70
N GLU A 101 -1.77 0.11 -0.14
CA GLU A 101 -2.28 0.98 -1.20
C GLU A 101 -2.90 2.27 -0.66
N LYS A 102 -3.69 2.17 0.41
CA LYS A 102 -4.28 3.33 1.10
C LYS A 102 -3.21 4.32 1.55
N TRP A 103 -2.12 3.82 2.17
CA TRP A 103 -1.06 4.68 2.67
C TRP A 103 -0.18 5.24 1.56
N PHE A 104 0.14 4.48 0.53
CA PHE A 104 0.85 5.02 -0.63
C PHE A 104 0.06 6.14 -1.29
N ARG A 105 -1.23 5.93 -1.54
CA ARG A 105 -2.10 6.98 -2.13
C ARG A 105 -2.05 8.26 -1.31
N ARG A 106 -2.26 8.17 -0.01
CA ARG A 106 -2.26 9.33 0.89
C ARG A 106 -0.90 10.03 0.90
N ASN A 107 0.15 9.27 1.18
CA ASN A 107 1.49 9.84 1.36
C ASN A 107 2.08 10.40 0.05
N CYS A 108 1.81 9.76 -1.08
CA CYS A 108 2.21 10.28 -2.38
C CYS A 108 1.47 11.59 -2.72
N ASN A 109 0.18 11.69 -2.42
CA ASN A 109 -0.54 12.95 -2.59
C ASN A 109 0.03 14.06 -1.70
N ASP A 110 0.38 13.76 -0.45
CA ASP A 110 0.96 14.73 0.48
C ASP A 110 2.36 15.19 0.02
N ALA A 111 3.22 14.27 -0.45
CA ALA A 111 4.60 14.54 -0.81
C ALA A 111 4.79 15.00 -2.28
N MET A 112 3.91 14.58 -3.20
CA MET A 112 4.09 14.78 -4.64
C MET A 112 2.90 15.46 -5.31
N GLY A 113 1.75 15.60 -4.65
CA GLY A 113 0.51 16.15 -5.20
C GLY A 113 -0.18 15.23 -6.21
N ARG A 114 0.20 13.96 -6.26
CA ARG A 114 -0.37 12.92 -7.13
C ARG A 114 -0.18 11.53 -6.52
N GLU A 115 -0.85 10.55 -7.08
CA GLU A 115 -0.57 9.15 -6.73
C GLU A 115 0.80 8.70 -7.28
N CYS A 116 1.46 7.81 -6.55
CA CYS A 116 2.65 7.12 -7.05
C CYS A 116 2.28 6.05 -8.07
N THR A 117 3.08 5.94 -9.13
CA THR A 117 2.98 4.86 -10.10
C THR A 117 3.37 3.51 -9.48
N ALA A 118 3.03 2.41 -10.14
CA ALA A 118 3.46 1.07 -9.69
C ALA A 118 4.99 0.94 -9.65
N ALA A 119 5.70 1.55 -10.61
CA ALA A 119 7.16 1.57 -10.63
C ALA A 119 7.75 2.32 -9.42
N GLU A 120 7.21 3.50 -9.10
CA GLU A 120 7.66 4.27 -7.94
C GLU A 120 7.42 3.54 -6.61
N LYS A 121 6.28 2.86 -6.47
CA LYS A 121 5.99 2.00 -5.31
C LYS A 121 6.97 0.82 -5.22
N ALA A 122 7.26 0.18 -6.36
CA ALA A 122 8.24 -0.90 -6.44
C ALA A 122 9.65 -0.42 -6.06
N ASP A 123 10.08 0.72 -6.57
CA ASP A 123 11.39 1.29 -6.29
C ASP A 123 11.55 1.59 -4.80
N VAL A 124 10.59 2.30 -4.20
CA VAL A 124 10.61 2.61 -2.76
C VAL A 124 10.64 1.35 -1.92
N LEU A 125 9.75 0.38 -2.19
CA LEU A 125 9.70 -0.85 -1.40
C LEU A 125 10.96 -1.70 -1.59
N SER A 126 11.53 -1.74 -2.80
CA SER A 126 12.80 -2.44 -3.05
C SER A 126 13.94 -1.84 -2.23
N TRP A 127 14.03 -0.51 -2.14
CA TRP A 127 15.00 0.15 -1.29
C TRP A 127 14.78 -0.15 0.19
N LEU A 128 13.56 -0.05 0.69
CA LEU A 128 13.22 -0.35 2.10
C LEU A 128 13.62 -1.78 2.49
N LEU A 129 13.52 -2.73 1.57
CA LEU A 129 13.95 -4.12 1.77
C LEU A 129 15.47 -4.31 1.78
N THR A 130 16.25 -3.34 1.30
CA THR A 130 17.73 -3.38 1.43
C THR A 130 18.20 -2.98 2.83
N LEU A 131 17.37 -2.26 3.58
CA LEU A 131 17.71 -1.81 4.94
C LEU A 131 17.61 -3.00 5.90
N LYS A 132 18.73 -3.39 6.47
CA LYS A 132 18.88 -4.54 7.38
C LYS A 132 19.27 -4.08 8.78
N ARG A 133 19.04 -4.97 9.76
CA ARG A 133 19.59 -4.83 11.11
C ARG A 133 21.07 -5.15 11.11
#